data_d84689f1da4687aa18a61290aab6cc38
#
_entry.id   d84689f1da4687aa18a61290aab6cc38
#
_cell.length_a   1.000
_cell.length_b   1.000
_cell.length_c   1.000
_cell.angle_alpha   90.00
_cell.angle_beta   90.00
_cell.angle_gamma   90.00
#
_symmetry.space_group_name_H-M   'P 1'
#
loop_
_entity.id
_entity.type
_entity.pdbx_description
1 polymer ?
#
loop_
_entity_poly.entity_id
_entity_poly.type
_entity_poly.pdbx_seq_one_letter_code
_entity_poly.pdbx_strand_id
1 'polypeptide(L)'
;DVITLWHVMEHLEPLNETWETLNSLLTEKGVLIAAVPNCSSYDARKYGAYWAAYDVPRHLWHFTPGTIQRLGSKHGFILAERHPMPFDAFYVSMLTEKNMRRSCPFIRGMITGTLAWFHALVRKERSSSMIYVFRKKR
;
A
#
# COMPACT_ATOMS: atom_id res chain seq x y z
N ASP A 1 -15.81 -8.73 -14.71
CA ASP A 1 -14.48 -8.53 -15.05
C ASP A 1 -13.66 -7.96 -13.90
N VAL A 2 -12.32 -8.11 -13.98
CA VAL A 2 -11.42 -7.73 -12.91
C VAL A 2 -10.31 -6.86 -13.48
N ILE A 3 -9.99 -5.77 -12.79
CA ILE A 3 -8.78 -4.96 -13.02
C ILE A 3 -7.88 -5.11 -11.80
N THR A 4 -6.59 -5.32 -12.01
CA THR A 4 -5.63 -5.43 -10.91
C THR A 4 -4.47 -4.45 -11.09
N LEU A 5 -4.06 -3.79 -10.01
CA LEU A 5 -2.95 -2.87 -9.92
C LEU A 5 -2.05 -3.27 -8.75
N TRP A 6 -0.87 -3.81 -9.04
CA TRP A 6 0.08 -4.26 -8.03
C TRP A 6 1.26 -3.29 -7.96
N HIS A 7 1.28 -2.44 -6.95
CA HIS A 7 2.29 -1.38 -6.79
C HIS A 7 2.41 -0.50 -8.04
N VAL A 8 1.28 0.00 -8.53
CA VAL A 8 1.17 0.87 -9.71
C VAL A 8 0.56 2.22 -9.35
N MET A 9 -0.47 2.23 -8.51
CA MET A 9 -1.28 3.41 -8.25
C MET A 9 -0.48 4.56 -7.63
N GLU A 10 0.53 4.26 -6.84
CA GLU A 10 1.45 5.23 -6.22
C GLU A 10 2.33 5.98 -7.23
N HIS A 11 2.46 5.47 -8.46
CA HIS A 11 3.29 6.07 -9.52
C HIS A 11 2.50 6.92 -10.51
N LEU A 12 1.17 6.89 -10.47
CA LEU A 12 0.33 7.50 -11.51
C LEU A 12 0.13 8.99 -11.26
N GLU A 13 0.61 9.86 -12.17
CA GLU A 13 0.43 11.31 -12.08
C GLU A 13 -1.05 11.73 -12.08
N PRO A 14 -1.87 11.35 -13.08
CA PRO A 14 -3.27 11.76 -13.14
C PRO A 14 -4.16 10.87 -12.29
N LEU A 15 -3.96 10.87 -10.97
CA LEU A 15 -4.62 9.92 -10.07
C LEU A 15 -6.16 9.97 -10.14
N ASN A 16 -6.76 11.15 -10.20
CA ASN A 16 -8.23 11.28 -10.30
C ASN A 16 -8.76 10.74 -11.63
N GLU A 17 -8.12 11.11 -12.74
CA GLU A 17 -8.47 10.64 -14.09
C GLU A 17 -8.31 9.13 -14.22
N THR A 18 -7.28 8.59 -13.57
CA THR A 18 -7.09 7.13 -13.50
C THR A 18 -8.28 6.46 -12.81
N TRP A 19 -8.75 6.95 -11.67
CA TRP A 19 -9.90 6.39 -11.00
C TRP A 19 -11.20 6.49 -11.83
N GLU A 20 -11.40 7.58 -12.55
CA GLU A 20 -12.51 7.76 -13.50
C GLU A 20 -12.43 6.74 -14.63
N THR A 21 -11.24 6.56 -15.21
CA THR A 21 -10.99 5.56 -16.24
C THR A 21 -11.24 4.14 -15.74
N LEU A 22 -10.75 3.78 -14.55
CA LEU A 22 -11.00 2.48 -13.95
C LEU A 22 -12.50 2.23 -13.72
N ASN A 23 -13.24 3.26 -13.31
CA ASN A 23 -14.69 3.16 -13.16
C ASN A 23 -15.39 2.94 -14.51
N SER A 24 -14.98 3.66 -15.56
CA SER A 24 -15.58 3.51 -16.89
C SER A 24 -15.32 2.14 -17.52
N LEU A 25 -14.12 1.57 -17.30
CA LEU A 25 -13.71 0.27 -17.86
C LEU A 25 -14.35 -0.93 -17.18
N LEU A 26 -14.67 -0.83 -15.89
CA LEU A 26 -15.27 -1.94 -15.15
C LEU A 26 -16.75 -2.08 -15.48
N THR A 27 -17.21 -3.31 -15.58
CA THR A 27 -18.65 -3.64 -15.62
C THR A 27 -19.29 -3.36 -14.25
N GLU A 28 -20.64 -3.32 -14.20
CA GLU A 28 -21.39 -3.08 -12.95
C GLU A 28 -21.09 -4.11 -11.84
N LYS A 29 -20.69 -5.33 -12.22
CA LYS A 29 -20.29 -6.40 -11.31
C LYS A 29 -18.78 -6.55 -11.19
N GLY A 30 -18.03 -5.68 -11.87
CA GLY A 30 -16.58 -5.73 -11.91
C GLY A 30 -15.91 -5.43 -10.58
N VAL A 31 -14.66 -5.86 -10.47
CA VAL A 31 -13.86 -5.74 -9.26
C VAL A 31 -12.53 -5.07 -9.60
N LEU A 32 -12.17 -4.05 -8.85
CA LEU A 32 -10.83 -3.45 -8.86
C LEU A 32 -10.04 -3.95 -7.65
N ILE A 33 -8.88 -4.54 -7.90
CA ILE A 33 -7.95 -4.96 -6.85
C ILE A 33 -6.70 -4.07 -6.95
N ALA A 34 -6.40 -3.33 -5.90
CA ALA A 34 -5.24 -2.45 -5.83
C ALA A 34 -4.37 -2.80 -4.62
N ALA A 35 -3.09 -3.07 -4.87
CA ALA A 35 -2.08 -3.25 -3.83
C ALA A 35 -1.17 -2.02 -3.82
N VAL A 36 -1.01 -1.38 -2.65
CA VAL A 36 -0.16 -0.20 -2.47
C VAL A 36 0.56 -0.21 -1.12
N PRO A 37 1.71 0.47 -1.00
CA PRO A 37 2.37 0.71 0.27
C PRO A 37 1.48 1.50 1.23
N ASN A 38 1.59 1.19 2.52
CA ASN A 38 0.81 1.82 3.58
C ASN A 38 1.70 2.70 4.46
N CYS A 39 1.68 4.01 4.25
CA CYS A 39 2.49 4.95 5.03
C CYS A 39 2.06 5.10 6.51
N SER A 40 1.00 4.42 6.94
CA SER A 40 0.60 4.32 8.35
C SER A 40 0.98 2.99 9.01
N SER A 41 1.76 2.15 8.32
CA SER A 41 2.25 0.86 8.81
C SER A 41 3.17 0.98 10.04
N TYR A 42 3.46 -0.15 10.68
CA TYR A 42 4.39 -0.17 11.80
C TYR A 42 5.80 0.25 11.40
N ASP A 43 6.32 -0.33 10.31
CA ASP A 43 7.67 -0.04 9.79
C ASP A 43 7.79 1.38 9.25
N ALA A 44 6.76 1.93 8.58
CA ALA A 44 6.74 3.32 8.16
C ALA A 44 6.86 4.28 9.36
N ARG A 45 6.13 4.03 10.44
CA ARG A 45 6.21 4.83 11.67
C ARG A 45 7.57 4.71 12.36
N LYS A 46 8.15 3.50 12.37
CA LYS A 46 9.45 3.24 13.00
C LYS A 46 10.58 3.94 12.27
N TYR A 47 10.56 3.92 10.94
CA TYR A 47 11.64 4.51 10.13
C TYR A 47 11.43 5.98 9.80
N GLY A 48 10.21 6.49 9.92
CA GLY A 48 9.89 7.88 9.60
C GLY A 48 10.26 8.22 8.16
N ALA A 49 10.93 9.35 7.95
CA ALA A 49 11.32 9.83 6.63
C ALA A 49 12.28 8.89 5.87
N TYR A 50 12.91 7.94 6.55
CA TYR A 50 13.83 6.98 5.93
C TYR A 50 13.16 5.72 5.38
N TRP A 51 11.85 5.56 5.59
CA TRP A 51 11.12 4.37 5.13
C TRP A 51 11.25 4.20 3.63
N ALA A 52 11.82 3.06 3.20
CA ALA A 52 12.20 2.85 1.80
C ALA A 52 11.00 2.86 0.84
N ALA A 53 9.80 2.51 1.31
CA ALA A 53 8.61 2.53 0.46
C ALA A 53 8.02 3.92 0.23
N TYR A 54 8.60 4.99 0.79
CA TYR A 54 8.32 6.34 0.27
C TYR A 54 8.86 6.52 -1.14
N ASP A 55 10.00 5.92 -1.45
CA ASP A 55 10.61 5.83 -2.79
C ASP A 55 10.50 7.11 -3.64
N VAL A 56 10.75 8.27 -3.01
CA VAL A 56 10.69 9.57 -3.67
C VAL A 56 11.88 9.73 -4.63
N PRO A 57 11.67 10.25 -5.86
CA PRO A 57 10.42 10.83 -6.42
C PRO A 57 9.55 9.84 -7.20
N ARG A 58 9.85 8.55 -7.22
CA ARG A 58 9.11 7.56 -8.03
C ARG A 58 7.69 7.33 -7.54
N HIS A 59 7.49 7.28 -6.19
CA HIS A 59 6.17 7.26 -5.59
C HIS A 59 5.66 8.69 -5.42
N LEU A 60 4.68 9.07 -6.22
CA LEU A 60 4.04 10.38 -6.19
C LEU A 60 2.98 10.48 -5.10
N TRP A 61 2.40 9.34 -4.71
CA TRP A 61 1.30 9.26 -3.76
C TRP A 61 1.62 8.28 -2.62
N HIS A 62 1.28 8.69 -1.40
CA HIS A 62 1.45 7.87 -0.21
C HIS A 62 0.10 7.62 0.44
N PHE A 63 -0.31 6.36 0.45
CA PHE A 63 -1.64 5.96 0.90
C PHE A 63 -1.65 5.47 2.34
N THR A 64 -2.74 5.77 3.02
CA THR A 64 -3.21 5.06 4.21
C THR A 64 -4.51 4.32 3.88
N PRO A 65 -4.94 3.33 4.68
CA PRO A 65 -6.24 2.67 4.46
C PRO A 65 -7.40 3.64 4.35
N GLY A 66 -7.39 4.71 5.15
CA GLY A 66 -8.45 5.72 5.10
C GLY A 66 -8.39 6.63 3.88
N THR A 67 -7.18 6.99 3.40
CA THR A 67 -7.06 7.88 2.23
C THR A 67 -7.45 7.19 0.93
N ILE A 68 -7.00 5.94 0.72
CA ILE A 68 -7.36 5.20 -0.50
C ILE A 68 -8.86 4.84 -0.52
N GLN A 69 -9.45 4.53 0.64
CA GLN A 69 -10.90 4.30 0.74
C GLN A 69 -11.69 5.55 0.36
N ARG A 70 -11.32 6.73 0.89
CA ARG A 70 -11.96 8.00 0.53
C ARG A 70 -11.82 8.32 -0.95
N LEU A 71 -10.63 8.09 -1.50
CA LEU A 71 -10.37 8.30 -2.92
C LEU A 71 -11.27 7.41 -3.80
N GLY A 72 -11.34 6.11 -3.52
CA GLY A 72 -12.25 5.19 -4.21
C GLY A 72 -13.71 5.62 -4.09
N SER A 73 -14.14 6.03 -2.88
CA SER A 73 -15.52 6.49 -2.65
C SER A 73 -15.86 7.76 -3.44
N LYS A 74 -14.91 8.68 -3.60
CA LYS A 74 -15.06 9.89 -4.42
C LYS A 74 -15.32 9.56 -5.90
N HIS A 75 -14.72 8.48 -6.39
CA HIS A 75 -14.80 8.06 -7.80
C HIS A 75 -15.82 6.92 -8.05
N GLY A 76 -16.82 6.78 -7.18
CA GLY A 76 -17.93 5.85 -7.40
C GLY A 76 -17.63 4.39 -7.04
N PHE A 77 -16.65 4.14 -6.18
CA PHE A 77 -16.35 2.81 -5.67
C PHE A 77 -16.74 2.64 -4.20
N ILE A 78 -17.02 1.41 -3.83
CA ILE A 78 -17.17 0.96 -2.44
C ILE A 78 -16.02 0.01 -2.14
N LEU A 79 -15.32 0.23 -1.04
CA LEU A 79 -14.34 -0.71 -0.53
C LEU A 79 -15.08 -1.94 0.03
N ALA A 80 -14.94 -3.08 -0.65
CA ALA A 80 -15.56 -4.35 -0.25
C ALA A 80 -14.68 -5.10 0.76
N GLU A 81 -13.38 -5.20 0.47
CA GLU A 81 -12.45 -5.97 1.30
C GLU A 81 -11.08 -5.29 1.36
N ARG A 82 -10.30 -5.63 2.40
CA ARG A 82 -8.90 -5.25 2.53
C ARG A 82 -8.10 -6.39 3.17
N HIS A 83 -6.95 -6.65 2.58
CA HIS A 83 -6.07 -7.74 3.01
C HIS A 83 -4.66 -7.21 3.27
N PRO A 84 -3.97 -7.66 4.31
CA PRO A 84 -2.59 -7.29 4.56
C PRO A 84 -1.65 -8.02 3.59
N MET A 85 -0.53 -7.38 3.25
CA MET A 85 0.63 -8.00 2.61
C MET A 85 1.80 -8.02 3.60
N PRO A 86 1.80 -8.93 4.58
CA PRO A 86 2.70 -8.84 5.72
C PRO A 86 4.16 -9.12 5.37
N PHE A 87 4.44 -9.83 4.28
CA PHE A 87 5.80 -10.18 3.87
C PHE A 87 6.58 -9.01 3.28
N ASP A 88 5.91 -8.00 2.74
CA ASP A 88 6.54 -6.78 2.22
C ASP A 88 7.36 -6.06 3.31
N ALA A 89 6.95 -6.18 4.57
CA ALA A 89 7.65 -5.58 5.69
C ALA A 89 9.12 -6.02 5.81
N PHE A 90 9.43 -7.26 5.46
CA PHE A 90 10.80 -7.77 5.49
C PHE A 90 11.66 -7.10 4.43
N TYR A 91 11.18 -7.09 3.18
CA TYR A 91 11.89 -6.48 2.07
C TYR A 91 12.09 -4.97 2.29
N VAL A 92 11.01 -4.26 2.62
CA VAL A 92 11.05 -2.80 2.83
C VAL A 92 11.94 -2.44 4.01
N SER A 93 11.91 -3.20 5.11
CA SER A 93 12.78 -2.96 6.26
C SER A 93 14.25 -3.19 5.93
N MET A 94 14.60 -4.29 5.23
CA MET A 94 15.97 -4.53 4.79
C MET A 94 16.49 -3.43 3.87
N LEU A 95 15.67 -2.99 2.92
CA LEU A 95 16.02 -1.92 2.00
C LEU A 95 16.21 -0.60 2.75
N THR A 96 15.35 -0.29 3.71
CA THR A 96 15.46 0.89 4.57
C THR A 96 16.79 0.90 5.33
N GLU A 97 17.13 -0.20 6.01
CA GLU A 97 18.38 -0.31 6.79
C GLU A 97 19.62 -0.19 5.88
N LYS A 98 19.54 -0.75 4.66
CA LYS A 98 20.59 -0.60 3.63
C LYS A 98 20.75 0.86 3.19
N ASN A 99 19.65 1.54 2.89
CA ASN A 99 19.65 2.95 2.47
C ASN A 99 20.17 3.88 3.58
N MET A 100 19.90 3.55 4.83
CA MET A 100 20.44 4.24 6.01
C MET A 100 21.94 3.94 6.27
N ARG A 101 22.57 3.08 5.48
CA ARG A 101 23.98 2.65 5.63
C ARG A 101 24.30 2.11 7.03
N ARG A 102 23.34 1.48 7.70
CA ARG A 102 23.54 0.90 9.03
C ARG A 102 24.34 -0.40 8.96
N SER A 103 25.06 -0.72 10.03
CA SER A 103 25.73 -2.01 10.17
C SER A 103 24.69 -3.15 10.20
N CYS A 104 25.02 -4.28 9.55
CA CYS A 104 24.18 -5.50 9.51
C CYS A 104 22.73 -5.21 9.03
N PRO A 105 22.51 -4.57 7.87
CA PRO A 105 21.17 -4.16 7.44
C PRO A 105 20.21 -5.34 7.27
N PHE A 106 20.71 -6.51 6.88
CA PHE A 106 19.90 -7.73 6.78
C PHE A 106 19.31 -8.13 8.13
N ILE A 107 20.14 -8.27 9.17
CA ILE A 107 19.70 -8.68 10.51
C ILE A 107 18.71 -7.68 11.09
N ARG A 108 19.03 -6.38 11.00
CA ARG A 108 18.16 -5.31 11.50
C ARG A 108 16.84 -5.23 10.76
N GLY A 109 16.89 -5.39 9.44
CA GLY A 109 15.71 -5.44 8.59
C GLY A 109 14.81 -6.65 8.90
N MET A 110 15.42 -7.83 9.13
CA MET A 110 14.69 -9.03 9.56
C MET A 110 13.99 -8.82 10.91
N ILE A 111 14.68 -8.24 11.89
CA ILE A 111 14.07 -7.95 13.21
C ILE A 111 12.87 -7.00 13.05
N THR A 112 13.05 -5.90 12.29
CA THR A 112 11.96 -4.95 12.09
C THR A 112 10.82 -5.55 11.27
N GLY A 113 11.14 -6.30 10.21
CA GLY A 113 10.15 -7.02 9.41
C GLY A 113 9.32 -8.00 10.24
N THR A 114 9.96 -8.74 11.15
CA THR A 114 9.27 -9.65 12.08
C THR A 114 8.34 -8.89 13.02
N LEU A 115 8.78 -7.78 13.60
CA LEU A 115 7.92 -6.94 14.45
C LEU A 115 6.73 -6.36 13.66
N ALA A 116 6.97 -5.87 12.45
CA ALA A 116 5.94 -5.36 11.58
C ALA A 116 4.92 -6.46 11.19
N TRP A 117 5.42 -7.67 10.91
CA TRP A 117 4.58 -8.83 10.63
C TRP A 117 3.67 -9.19 11.81
N PHE A 118 4.20 -9.24 13.04
CA PHE A 118 3.40 -9.46 14.24
C PHE A 118 2.35 -8.34 14.44
N HIS A 119 2.73 -7.09 14.23
CA HIS A 119 1.78 -5.97 14.30
C HIS A 119 0.67 -6.09 13.26
N ALA A 120 0.96 -6.58 12.05
CA ALA A 120 -0.02 -6.84 11.01
C ALA A 120 -0.97 -8.00 11.35
N LEU A 121 -0.51 -9.02 12.08
CA LEU A 121 -1.37 -10.11 12.57
C LEU A 121 -2.41 -9.61 13.58
N VAL A 122 -2.00 -8.72 14.49
CA VAL A 122 -2.90 -8.15 15.50
C VAL A 122 -3.80 -7.06 14.92
N ARG A 123 -3.25 -6.21 14.06
CA ARG A 123 -3.96 -5.12 13.39
C ARG A 123 -3.60 -5.09 11.92
N LYS A 124 -4.43 -5.71 11.10
CA LYS A 124 -4.24 -5.83 9.65
C LYS A 124 -3.89 -4.50 8.98
N GLU A 125 -4.49 -3.40 9.42
CA GLU A 125 -4.26 -2.04 8.91
C GLU A 125 -2.85 -1.49 9.16
N ARG A 126 -2.01 -2.19 9.92
CA ARG A 126 -0.60 -1.84 10.17
C ARG A 126 0.40 -2.61 9.31
N SER A 127 -0.09 -3.39 8.34
CA SER A 127 0.77 -4.05 7.35
C SER A 127 1.51 -3.03 6.49
N SER A 128 2.74 -3.36 6.10
CA SER A 128 3.61 -2.52 5.27
C SER A 128 2.98 -2.17 3.93
N SER A 129 2.34 -3.15 3.30
CA SER A 129 1.49 -2.96 2.11
C SER A 129 0.12 -3.58 2.35
N MET A 130 -0.87 -3.10 1.61
CA MET A 130 -2.26 -3.54 1.72
C MET A 130 -2.87 -3.77 0.34
N ILE A 131 -3.70 -4.80 0.24
CA ILE A 131 -4.56 -5.06 -0.92
C ILE A 131 -5.95 -4.53 -0.58
N TYR A 132 -6.54 -3.79 -1.51
CA TYR A 132 -7.89 -3.24 -1.43
C TYR A 132 -8.72 -3.79 -2.57
N VAL A 133 -9.90 -4.31 -2.25
CA VAL A 133 -10.87 -4.83 -3.21
C VAL A 133 -12.04 -3.84 -3.28
N PHE A 134 -12.19 -3.21 -4.43
CA PHE A 134 -13.25 -2.24 -4.69
C PHE A 134 -14.30 -2.79 -5.65
N ARG A 135 -15.56 -2.37 -5.46
CA ARG A 135 -16.68 -2.61 -6.36
C ARG A 135 -17.31 -1.28 -6.72
N LYS A 136 -17.99 -1.21 -7.88
CA LYS A 136 -18.77 -0.01 -8.22
C LYS A 136 -19.87 0.23 -7.19
N LYS A 137 -20.11 1.51 -6.90
CA LYS A 137 -21.25 1.95 -6.12
C LYS A 137 -22.49 1.86 -7.04
N ARG A 138 -23.49 1.12 -6.62
CA ARG A 138 -24.79 1.08 -7.29
C ARG A 138 -25.57 2.37 -7.07
#